data_fa5aa6505d435f07f7555bcb039aaf73
#
_entry.id   fa5aa6505d435f07f7555bcb039aaf73
#
_cell.length_a   1.000
_cell.length_b   1.000
_cell.length_c   1.000
_cell.angle_alpha   90.00
_cell.angle_beta   90.00
_cell.angle_gamma   90.00
#
_symmetry.space_group_name_H-M   'P 1'
#
loop_
_entity.id
_entity.type
_entity.pdbx_description
1 polymer ?
#
loop_
_entity_poly.entity_id
_entity_poly.type
_entity_poly.pdbx_seq_one_letter_code
_entity_poly.pdbx_strand_id
1 'polypeptide(L)'
;AEYPADLGGDSGRYTSGADRWVSNEPLVGKQASYLGYILVLAGLRTWSLAYDWVMPVQLLFTAAAACAAFGLGRDVAGRLAGFLAALWLVENPDIAIWNRYLLTDSLYISSLVITLWAWHRAVIRWKPVLLVAAVMLLLWTMTIRPNGWILLPLMVLFLAFRLGAWKAVLTVALPGIVLLVVAVLLLKPLQSGIQNENPMDFLSKGIVIWDYDAWNREMPPTEMNSTNDWRNIGSYAMRYPVETLTLVAARVGIVLARVRPYYPWQMNLRIGIRYTVMYGLLLLGLIWYWRHLAVKLLVAAIVLHLGVVGLTVASWDGRFLTHFFPLIAV
;
A
#
# COMPACT_ATOMS: atom_id res chain seq x y z
N ALA A 1 6.63 -28.21 15.61
CA ALA A 1 5.22 -27.87 15.43
C ALA A 1 5.15 -27.09 14.12
N GLU A 2 4.60 -27.71 13.08
CA GLU A 2 4.30 -27.02 11.83
C GLU A 2 3.10 -26.10 12.10
N TYR A 3 3.34 -24.80 12.05
CA TYR A 3 2.27 -23.81 12.01
C TYR A 3 2.01 -23.53 10.53
N PRO A 4 0.93 -24.06 9.94
CA PRO A 4 0.58 -23.73 8.56
C PRO A 4 0.29 -22.23 8.44
N ALA A 5 0.53 -21.68 7.25
CA ALA A 5 0.16 -20.28 6.97
C ALA A 5 -1.34 -20.12 7.10
N ASP A 6 -1.77 -19.07 7.81
CA ASP A 6 -3.20 -18.77 7.94
C ASP A 6 -3.78 -18.39 6.58
N LEU A 7 -4.85 -19.08 6.16
CA LEU A 7 -5.55 -18.79 4.92
C LEU A 7 -6.55 -17.66 5.15
N GLY A 8 -6.30 -16.50 4.56
CA GLY A 8 -7.26 -15.41 4.49
C GLY A 8 -8.20 -15.57 3.28
N GLY A 9 -9.29 -14.81 3.21
CA GLY A 9 -10.28 -14.93 2.13
C GLY A 9 -9.73 -14.76 0.71
N ASP A 10 -8.63 -14.01 0.53
CA ASP A 10 -7.98 -13.80 -0.77
C ASP A 10 -6.90 -14.86 -1.10
N SER A 11 -6.52 -15.72 -0.17
CA SER A 11 -5.41 -16.68 -0.34
C SER A 11 -5.60 -17.60 -1.55
N GLY A 12 -6.83 -18.08 -1.77
CA GLY A 12 -7.16 -18.92 -2.90
C GLY A 12 -6.92 -18.25 -4.26
N ARG A 13 -7.08 -16.92 -4.34
CA ARG A 13 -6.76 -16.16 -5.56
C ARG A 13 -5.27 -16.21 -5.88
N TYR A 14 -4.43 -16.09 -4.88
CA TYR A 14 -2.97 -16.05 -5.07
C TYR A 14 -2.39 -17.43 -5.34
N THR A 15 -2.85 -18.46 -4.62
CA THR A 15 -2.39 -19.84 -4.82
C THR A 15 -2.84 -20.37 -6.19
N SER A 16 -4.09 -20.19 -6.57
CA SER A 16 -4.57 -20.59 -7.91
C SER A 16 -3.87 -19.80 -9.03
N GLY A 17 -3.53 -18.53 -8.80
CA GLY A 17 -2.73 -17.76 -9.74
C GLY A 17 -1.32 -18.32 -9.90
N ALA A 18 -0.69 -18.74 -8.81
CA ALA A 18 0.64 -19.36 -8.83
C ALA A 18 0.63 -20.74 -9.54
N ASP A 19 -0.39 -21.55 -9.27
CA ASP A 19 -0.53 -22.85 -9.95
C ASP A 19 -0.75 -22.66 -11.46
N ARG A 20 -1.59 -21.70 -11.89
CA ARG A 20 -1.77 -21.33 -13.29
C ARG A 20 -0.47 -20.88 -13.94
N TRP A 21 0.28 -20.01 -13.25
CA TRP A 21 1.56 -19.51 -13.75
C TRP A 21 2.55 -20.63 -14.02
N VAL A 22 2.69 -21.59 -13.08
CA VAL A 22 3.57 -22.76 -13.23
C VAL A 22 3.08 -23.69 -14.37
N SER A 23 1.77 -23.81 -14.56
CA SER A 23 1.17 -24.59 -15.65
C SER A 23 1.13 -23.87 -17.00
N ASN A 24 1.72 -22.67 -17.12
CA ASN A 24 1.65 -21.80 -18.30
C ASN A 24 0.20 -21.45 -18.73
N GLU A 25 -0.73 -21.40 -17.78
CA GLU A 25 -2.08 -20.96 -18.00
C GLU A 25 -2.21 -19.45 -17.79
N PRO A 26 -3.15 -18.76 -18.51
CA PRO A 26 -3.36 -17.33 -18.31
C PRO A 26 -3.93 -17.03 -16.93
N LEU A 27 -3.47 -15.92 -16.32
CA LEU A 27 -4.05 -15.40 -15.09
C LEU A 27 -5.48 -14.89 -15.37
N VAL A 28 -6.38 -15.09 -14.41
CA VAL A 28 -7.80 -14.73 -14.55
C VAL A 28 -8.23 -13.71 -13.49
N GLY A 29 -9.23 -12.90 -13.83
CA GLY A 29 -9.82 -11.93 -12.92
C GLY A 29 -8.76 -10.95 -12.37
N LYS A 30 -8.76 -10.76 -11.05
CA LYS A 30 -7.85 -9.83 -10.35
C LYS A 30 -6.42 -10.37 -10.17
N GLN A 31 -6.10 -11.60 -10.60
CA GLN A 31 -4.80 -12.23 -10.34
C GLN A 31 -3.63 -11.39 -10.91
N ALA A 32 -3.79 -10.86 -12.13
CA ALA A 32 -2.74 -10.03 -12.75
C ALA A 32 -2.35 -8.79 -11.94
N SER A 33 -3.29 -8.24 -11.15
CA SER A 33 -3.03 -7.09 -10.28
C SER A 33 -2.12 -7.41 -9.08
N TYR A 34 -1.85 -8.68 -8.83
CA TYR A 34 -1.02 -9.21 -7.72
C TYR A 34 0.14 -10.04 -8.23
N LEU A 35 0.57 -9.80 -9.48
CA LEU A 35 1.57 -10.60 -10.19
C LEU A 35 2.85 -10.81 -9.35
N GLY A 36 3.38 -9.77 -8.70
CA GLY A 36 4.59 -9.89 -7.89
C GLY A 36 4.46 -10.91 -6.77
N TYR A 37 3.33 -10.94 -6.07
CA TYR A 37 3.07 -11.92 -5.04
C TYR A 37 2.86 -13.34 -5.62
N ILE A 38 2.12 -13.43 -6.72
CA ILE A 38 1.90 -14.69 -7.45
C ILE A 38 3.24 -15.29 -7.90
N LEU A 39 4.18 -14.47 -8.39
CA LEU A 39 5.51 -14.94 -8.79
C LEU A 39 6.33 -15.49 -7.62
N VAL A 40 6.20 -14.90 -6.42
CA VAL A 40 6.83 -15.47 -5.20
C VAL A 40 6.28 -16.86 -4.93
N LEU A 41 4.95 -17.01 -4.93
CA LEU A 41 4.31 -18.32 -4.69
C LEU A 41 4.61 -19.32 -5.81
N ALA A 42 4.63 -18.88 -7.08
CA ALA A 42 5.01 -19.72 -8.22
C ALA A 42 6.47 -20.21 -8.10
N GLY A 43 7.39 -19.35 -7.63
CA GLY A 43 8.76 -19.75 -7.32
C GLY A 43 8.82 -20.87 -6.28
N LEU A 44 8.04 -20.79 -5.21
CA LEU A 44 7.95 -21.88 -4.21
C LEU A 44 7.45 -23.18 -4.86
N ARG A 45 6.41 -23.11 -5.69
CA ARG A 45 5.85 -24.27 -6.41
C ARG A 45 6.85 -24.88 -7.38
N THR A 46 7.60 -24.08 -8.11
CA THR A 46 8.64 -24.53 -9.05
C THR A 46 9.72 -25.34 -8.33
N TRP A 47 10.03 -25.00 -7.07
CA TRP A 47 10.97 -25.74 -6.23
C TRP A 47 10.29 -26.86 -5.40
N SER A 48 9.04 -27.20 -5.72
CA SER A 48 8.24 -28.21 -5.01
C SER A 48 8.08 -27.95 -3.51
N LEU A 49 8.13 -26.67 -3.10
CA LEU A 49 7.91 -26.25 -1.73
C LEU A 49 6.42 -26.00 -1.48
N ALA A 50 5.97 -26.28 -0.25
CA ALA A 50 4.61 -25.92 0.18
C ALA A 50 4.46 -24.39 0.26
N TYR A 51 3.22 -23.89 0.12
CA TYR A 51 2.95 -22.45 0.22
C TYR A 51 3.29 -21.87 1.59
N ASP A 52 3.36 -22.67 2.65
CA ASP A 52 3.76 -22.23 3.99
C ASP A 52 5.19 -21.65 4.03
N TRP A 53 6.03 -22.01 3.06
CA TRP A 53 7.36 -21.39 2.89
C TRP A 53 7.30 -19.90 2.52
N VAL A 54 6.13 -19.36 2.23
CA VAL A 54 5.97 -17.91 2.07
C VAL A 54 6.23 -17.16 3.38
N MET A 55 5.98 -17.79 4.55
CA MET A 55 6.19 -17.15 5.86
C MET A 55 7.68 -16.78 6.09
N PRO A 56 8.66 -17.69 5.95
CA PRO A 56 10.07 -17.31 6.01
C PRO A 56 10.44 -16.23 4.98
N VAL A 57 9.89 -16.27 3.76
CA VAL A 57 10.14 -15.24 2.76
C VAL A 57 9.61 -13.88 3.24
N GLN A 58 8.38 -13.82 3.77
CA GLN A 58 7.80 -12.61 4.34
C GLN A 58 8.62 -12.07 5.53
N LEU A 59 9.11 -12.96 6.41
CA LEU A 59 9.97 -12.59 7.53
C LEU A 59 11.31 -12.00 7.07
N LEU A 60 11.93 -12.56 6.03
CA LEU A 60 13.16 -11.99 5.44
C LEU A 60 12.93 -10.58 4.88
N PHE A 61 11.80 -10.38 4.18
CA PHE A 61 11.42 -9.04 3.70
C PHE A 61 11.14 -8.08 4.87
N THR A 62 10.49 -8.54 5.95
CA THR A 62 10.27 -7.75 7.15
C THR A 62 11.59 -7.35 7.83
N ALA A 63 12.56 -8.26 7.91
CA ALA A 63 13.90 -7.96 8.42
C ALA A 63 14.63 -6.92 7.55
N ALA A 64 14.56 -7.06 6.22
CA ALA A 64 15.11 -6.06 5.30
C ALA A 64 14.40 -4.69 5.44
N ALA A 65 13.09 -4.69 5.63
CA ALA A 65 12.31 -3.48 5.87
C ALA A 65 12.69 -2.82 7.22
N ALA A 66 12.98 -3.60 8.26
CA ALA A 66 13.49 -3.07 9.53
C ALA A 66 14.85 -2.37 9.36
N CYS A 67 15.76 -2.95 8.57
CA CYS A 67 17.02 -2.30 8.21
C CYS A 67 16.80 -1.00 7.41
N ALA A 68 15.82 -0.97 6.51
CA ALA A 68 15.44 0.21 5.74
C ALA A 68 14.82 1.29 6.64
N ALA A 69 13.92 0.93 7.56
CA ALA A 69 13.33 1.82 8.56
C ALA A 69 14.40 2.41 9.49
N PHE A 70 15.35 1.57 9.96
CA PHE A 70 16.53 2.04 10.69
C PHE A 70 17.29 3.11 9.88
N GLY A 71 17.53 2.83 8.59
CA GLY A 71 18.25 3.74 7.71
C GLY A 71 17.53 5.09 7.55
N LEU A 72 16.21 5.07 7.35
CA LEU A 72 15.39 6.29 7.26
C LEU A 72 15.40 7.07 8.56
N GLY A 73 15.05 6.45 9.69
CA GLY A 73 15.00 7.10 11.00
C GLY A 73 16.35 7.67 11.42
N ARG A 74 17.45 6.93 11.14
CA ARG A 74 18.80 7.42 11.38
C ARG A 74 19.12 8.67 10.55
N ASP A 75 18.72 8.70 9.30
CA ASP A 75 18.99 9.83 8.41
C ASP A 75 18.15 11.08 8.80
N VAL A 76 16.99 10.90 9.48
CA VAL A 76 16.12 11.98 9.97
C VAL A 76 16.55 12.49 11.34
N ALA A 77 16.66 11.62 12.35
CA ALA A 77 16.81 11.99 13.76
C ALA A 77 17.90 11.19 14.51
N GLY A 78 18.81 10.53 13.78
CA GLY A 78 19.95 9.85 14.36
C GLY A 78 19.71 8.37 14.72
N ARG A 79 20.76 7.72 15.29
CA ARG A 79 20.79 6.25 15.47
C ARG A 79 19.67 5.72 16.36
N LEU A 80 19.33 6.45 17.43
CA LEU A 80 18.27 6.02 18.35
C LEU A 80 16.92 6.02 17.66
N ALA A 81 16.59 7.08 16.91
CA ALA A 81 15.35 7.13 16.12
C ALA A 81 15.28 6.00 15.09
N GLY A 82 16.39 5.72 14.39
CA GLY A 82 16.46 4.58 13.48
C GLY A 82 16.20 3.24 14.19
N PHE A 83 16.80 3.03 15.36
CA PHE A 83 16.58 1.81 16.14
C PHE A 83 15.10 1.67 16.59
N LEU A 84 14.51 2.76 17.09
CA LEU A 84 13.11 2.75 17.53
C LEU A 84 12.15 2.52 16.35
N ALA A 85 12.42 3.09 15.18
CA ALA A 85 11.62 2.85 13.97
C ALA A 85 11.69 1.38 13.51
N ALA A 86 12.88 0.77 13.52
CA ALA A 86 13.06 -0.64 13.20
C ALA A 86 12.37 -1.55 14.21
N LEU A 87 12.55 -1.27 15.51
CA LEU A 87 11.92 -2.01 16.59
C LEU A 87 10.38 -1.94 16.49
N TRP A 88 9.84 -0.74 16.25
CA TRP A 88 8.39 -0.55 16.04
C TRP A 88 7.85 -1.39 14.89
N LEU A 89 8.57 -1.46 13.78
CA LEU A 89 8.15 -2.25 12.62
C LEU A 89 8.07 -3.75 12.96
N VAL A 90 9.03 -4.26 13.70
CA VAL A 90 9.11 -5.69 14.03
C VAL A 90 8.13 -6.07 15.15
N GLU A 91 8.04 -5.24 16.21
CA GLU A 91 7.28 -5.53 17.41
C GLU A 91 5.80 -5.12 17.31
N ASN A 92 5.41 -4.36 16.29
CA ASN A 92 4.02 -3.95 16.13
C ASN A 92 3.13 -5.15 15.75
N PRO A 93 2.21 -5.58 16.62
CA PRO A 93 1.39 -6.77 16.38
C PRO A 93 0.46 -6.60 15.17
N ASP A 94 0.06 -5.36 14.86
CA ASP A 94 -0.79 -5.07 13.70
C ASP A 94 -0.02 -5.22 12.36
N ILE A 95 1.32 -5.20 12.38
CA ILE A 95 2.18 -5.51 11.25
C ILE A 95 2.61 -6.98 11.27
N ALA A 96 3.09 -7.45 12.43
CA ALA A 96 3.66 -8.78 12.59
C ALA A 96 2.68 -9.91 12.26
N ILE A 97 1.38 -9.70 12.53
CA ILE A 97 0.34 -10.69 12.25
C ILE A 97 0.28 -11.07 10.76
N TRP A 98 0.54 -10.12 9.87
CA TRP A 98 0.46 -10.36 8.42
C TRP A 98 1.56 -11.30 7.90
N ASN A 99 2.64 -11.51 8.67
CA ASN A 99 3.67 -12.49 8.31
C ASN A 99 3.18 -13.93 8.38
N ARG A 100 2.09 -14.19 9.12
CA ARG A 100 1.48 -15.52 9.24
C ARG A 100 0.48 -15.83 8.13
N TYR A 101 -0.09 -14.78 7.51
CA TYR A 101 -1.10 -14.96 6.48
C TYR A 101 -0.47 -15.12 5.09
N LEU A 102 -1.08 -16.00 4.30
CA LEU A 102 -0.80 -16.14 2.88
C LEU A 102 -1.53 -15.01 2.11
N LEU A 103 -1.10 -13.77 2.39
CA LEU A 103 -1.65 -12.53 1.85
C LEU A 103 -0.54 -11.58 1.41
N THR A 104 -0.89 -10.65 0.55
CA THR A 104 0.07 -9.66 0.00
C THR A 104 0.55 -8.63 1.01
N ASP A 105 -0.14 -8.48 2.15
CA ASP A 105 0.02 -7.34 3.07
C ASP A 105 1.43 -7.26 3.65
N SER A 106 1.97 -8.36 4.20
CA SER A 106 3.33 -8.38 4.76
C SER A 106 4.39 -8.00 3.73
N LEU A 107 4.35 -8.65 2.56
CA LEU A 107 5.33 -8.41 1.50
C LEU A 107 5.21 -6.98 0.96
N TYR A 108 3.98 -6.46 0.84
CA TYR A 108 3.73 -5.09 0.39
C TYR A 108 4.24 -4.05 1.38
N ILE A 109 3.93 -4.19 2.70
CA ILE A 109 4.41 -3.30 3.76
C ILE A 109 5.94 -3.23 3.74
N SER A 110 6.58 -4.39 3.70
CA SER A 110 8.03 -4.50 3.70
C SER A 110 8.65 -3.86 2.45
N SER A 111 8.11 -4.19 1.27
CA SER A 111 8.58 -3.64 -0.01
C SER A 111 8.37 -2.12 -0.09
N LEU A 112 7.27 -1.59 0.45
CA LEU A 112 7.00 -0.16 0.53
C LEU A 112 8.11 0.58 1.29
N VAL A 113 8.46 0.10 2.49
CA VAL A 113 9.51 0.71 3.32
C VAL A 113 10.88 0.66 2.64
N ILE A 114 11.23 -0.51 2.07
CA ILE A 114 12.49 -0.71 1.35
C ILE A 114 12.57 0.25 0.14
N THR A 115 11.48 0.37 -0.62
CA THR A 115 11.41 1.24 -1.80
C THR A 115 11.58 2.70 -1.44
N LEU A 116 10.88 3.18 -0.39
CA LEU A 116 11.00 4.56 0.07
C LEU A 116 12.41 4.88 0.58
N TRP A 117 13.02 3.96 1.32
CA TRP A 117 14.43 4.12 1.76
C TRP A 117 15.39 4.13 0.58
N ALA A 118 15.27 3.19 -0.35
CA ALA A 118 16.13 3.12 -1.52
C ALA A 118 16.00 4.38 -2.38
N TRP A 119 14.77 4.87 -2.59
CA TRP A 119 14.52 6.11 -3.30
C TRP A 119 15.14 7.32 -2.62
N HIS A 120 14.93 7.47 -1.30
CA HIS A 120 15.55 8.53 -0.51
C HIS A 120 17.08 8.53 -0.68
N ARG A 121 17.70 7.35 -0.57
CA ARG A 121 19.15 7.20 -0.75
C ARG A 121 19.61 7.49 -2.17
N ALA A 122 18.83 7.06 -3.18
CA ALA A 122 19.13 7.30 -4.58
C ALA A 122 19.12 8.80 -4.91
N VAL A 123 18.11 9.52 -4.43
CA VAL A 123 17.97 10.97 -4.67
C VAL A 123 19.02 11.78 -3.94
N ILE A 124 19.40 11.41 -2.70
CA ILE A 124 20.43 12.13 -1.96
C ILE A 124 21.82 11.89 -2.55
N ARG A 125 22.16 10.64 -2.83
CA ARG A 125 23.49 10.25 -3.29
C ARG A 125 23.70 10.45 -4.79
N TRP A 126 22.63 10.55 -5.54
CA TRP A 126 22.59 10.75 -6.98
C TRP A 126 23.52 9.80 -7.77
N LYS A 127 23.51 8.52 -7.41
CA LYS A 127 24.28 7.48 -8.11
C LYS A 127 23.36 6.68 -9.04
N PRO A 128 23.72 6.51 -10.34
CA PRO A 128 22.89 5.78 -11.31
C PRO A 128 22.48 4.38 -10.84
N VAL A 129 23.40 3.62 -10.24
CA VAL A 129 23.14 2.28 -9.71
C VAL A 129 22.04 2.30 -8.64
N LEU A 130 22.04 3.29 -7.74
CA LEU A 130 21.01 3.44 -6.70
C LEU A 130 19.66 3.83 -7.31
N LEU A 131 19.66 4.66 -8.35
CA LEU A 131 18.44 5.04 -9.06
C LEU A 131 17.83 3.84 -9.76
N VAL A 132 18.62 3.04 -10.46
CA VAL A 132 18.15 1.80 -11.11
C VAL A 132 17.60 0.84 -10.07
N ALA A 133 18.31 0.60 -8.97
CA ALA A 133 17.83 -0.27 -7.89
C ALA A 133 16.51 0.23 -7.28
N ALA A 134 16.38 1.54 -7.05
CA ALA A 134 15.16 2.14 -6.52
C ALA A 134 13.97 2.02 -7.49
N VAL A 135 14.21 2.19 -8.80
CA VAL A 135 13.19 1.97 -9.84
C VAL A 135 12.77 0.49 -9.91
N MET A 136 13.71 -0.44 -9.84
CA MET A 136 13.37 -1.88 -9.82
C MET A 136 12.53 -2.25 -8.58
N LEU A 137 12.88 -1.71 -7.41
CA LEU A 137 12.09 -1.90 -6.18
C LEU A 137 10.71 -1.25 -6.28
N LEU A 138 10.60 -0.09 -6.93
CA LEU A 138 9.33 0.56 -7.21
C LEU A 138 8.44 -0.34 -8.07
N LEU A 139 8.96 -0.80 -9.21
CA LEU A 139 8.22 -1.71 -10.11
C LEU A 139 7.80 -2.99 -9.40
N TRP A 140 8.71 -3.58 -8.62
CA TRP A 140 8.41 -4.73 -7.78
C TRP A 140 7.22 -4.45 -6.83
N THR A 141 7.27 -3.35 -6.07
CA THR A 141 6.23 -2.99 -5.09
C THR A 141 4.87 -2.75 -5.78
N MET A 142 4.88 -2.14 -6.97
CA MET A 142 3.67 -1.92 -7.78
C MET A 142 3.03 -3.23 -8.25
N THR A 143 3.81 -4.29 -8.49
CA THR A 143 3.28 -5.59 -8.92
C THR A 143 2.77 -6.46 -7.78
N ILE A 144 3.19 -6.19 -6.53
CA ILE A 144 2.69 -6.93 -5.36
C ILE A 144 1.23 -6.60 -5.07
N ARG A 145 0.86 -5.31 -5.21
CA ARG A 145 -0.48 -4.83 -4.88
C ARG A 145 -0.84 -3.57 -5.68
N PRO A 146 -2.11 -3.44 -6.15
CA PRO A 146 -2.53 -2.26 -6.92
C PRO A 146 -2.25 -0.92 -6.22
N ASN A 147 -2.35 -0.88 -4.89
CA ASN A 147 -2.06 0.34 -4.12
C ASN A 147 -0.59 0.83 -4.27
N GLY A 148 0.31 -0.04 -4.73
CA GLY A 148 1.70 0.33 -5.01
C GLY A 148 1.86 1.38 -6.12
N TRP A 149 0.88 1.52 -7.01
CA TRP A 149 0.90 2.52 -8.09
C TRP A 149 0.95 3.97 -7.57
N ILE A 150 0.51 4.22 -6.32
CA ILE A 150 0.60 5.52 -5.64
C ILE A 150 2.05 5.99 -5.54
N LEU A 151 3.00 5.08 -5.47
CA LEU A 151 4.42 5.42 -5.33
C LEU A 151 4.96 6.12 -6.57
N LEU A 152 4.42 5.85 -7.76
CA LEU A 152 4.93 6.45 -9.00
C LEU A 152 4.80 7.99 -8.99
N PRO A 153 3.60 8.59 -8.84
CA PRO A 153 3.49 10.05 -8.76
C PRO A 153 4.25 10.64 -7.57
N LEU A 154 4.31 9.91 -6.45
CA LEU A 154 5.08 10.32 -5.28
C LEU A 154 6.58 10.45 -5.61
N MET A 155 7.15 9.44 -6.29
CA MET A 155 8.56 9.43 -6.66
C MET A 155 8.89 10.54 -7.66
N VAL A 156 8.00 10.79 -8.64
CA VAL A 156 8.13 11.90 -9.58
C VAL A 156 8.10 13.24 -8.84
N LEU A 157 7.13 13.43 -7.93
CA LEU A 157 7.01 14.65 -7.13
C LEU A 157 8.27 14.89 -6.28
N PHE A 158 8.76 13.86 -5.60
CA PHE A 158 9.97 13.95 -4.78
C PHE A 158 11.21 14.32 -5.61
N LEU A 159 11.31 13.79 -6.81
CA LEU A 159 12.40 14.12 -7.73
C LEU A 159 12.23 15.54 -8.28
N ALA A 160 11.00 15.98 -8.55
CA ALA A 160 10.70 17.34 -8.98
C ALA A 160 11.19 18.38 -7.95
N PHE A 161 10.96 18.12 -6.66
CA PHE A 161 11.47 18.97 -5.58
C PHE A 161 13.00 19.02 -5.53
N ARG A 162 13.68 17.95 -5.91
CA ARG A 162 15.15 17.88 -5.86
C ARG A 162 15.84 18.47 -7.08
N LEU A 163 15.29 18.26 -8.28
CA LEU A 163 15.93 18.60 -9.56
C LEU A 163 15.35 19.84 -10.23
N GLY A 164 14.22 20.31 -9.77
CA GLY A 164 13.36 21.21 -10.53
C GLY A 164 12.43 20.44 -11.49
N ALA A 165 11.21 20.95 -11.64
CA ALA A 165 10.10 20.23 -12.26
C ALA A 165 10.43 19.65 -13.67
N TRP A 166 11.11 20.43 -14.52
CA TRP A 166 11.40 20.00 -15.89
C TRP A 166 12.36 18.81 -15.96
N LYS A 167 13.44 18.84 -15.19
CA LYS A 167 14.41 17.72 -15.16
C LYS A 167 13.79 16.45 -14.59
N ALA A 168 12.91 16.57 -13.61
CA ALA A 168 12.19 15.44 -13.04
C ALA A 168 11.24 14.80 -14.06
N VAL A 169 10.53 15.61 -14.87
CA VAL A 169 9.66 15.11 -15.94
C VAL A 169 10.48 14.30 -16.96
N LEU A 170 11.61 14.83 -17.41
CA LEU A 170 12.42 14.14 -18.43
C LEU A 170 13.11 12.88 -17.89
N THR A 171 13.59 12.89 -16.64
CA THR A 171 14.43 11.81 -16.12
C THR A 171 13.63 10.68 -15.46
N VAL A 172 12.43 10.94 -14.99
CA VAL A 172 11.61 9.93 -14.27
C VAL A 172 10.21 9.79 -14.83
N ALA A 173 9.50 10.89 -15.07
CA ALA A 173 8.13 10.81 -15.53
C ALA A 173 8.06 10.16 -16.92
N LEU A 174 8.89 10.61 -17.86
CA LEU A 174 8.87 10.06 -19.23
C LEU A 174 9.29 8.58 -19.27
N PRO A 175 10.44 8.15 -18.69
CA PRO A 175 10.77 6.73 -18.60
C PRO A 175 9.75 5.93 -17.81
N GLY A 176 9.21 6.48 -16.71
CA GLY A 176 8.17 5.83 -15.90
C GLY A 176 6.88 5.60 -16.69
N ILE A 177 6.43 6.59 -17.49
CA ILE A 177 5.27 6.45 -18.39
C ILE A 177 5.56 5.41 -19.47
N VAL A 178 6.75 5.42 -20.07
CA VAL A 178 7.13 4.42 -21.09
C VAL A 178 7.11 3.02 -20.49
N LEU A 179 7.73 2.82 -19.32
CA LEU A 179 7.71 1.54 -18.61
C LEU A 179 6.29 1.11 -18.22
N LEU A 180 5.46 2.07 -17.80
CA LEU A 180 4.06 1.81 -17.49
C LEU A 180 3.29 1.35 -18.72
N VAL A 181 3.44 2.06 -19.85
CA VAL A 181 2.79 1.69 -21.13
C VAL A 181 3.26 0.31 -21.56
N VAL A 182 4.57 0.05 -21.52
CA VAL A 182 5.13 -1.27 -21.84
C VAL A 182 4.58 -2.35 -20.92
N ALA A 183 4.55 -2.11 -19.60
CA ALA A 183 3.98 -3.05 -18.63
C ALA A 183 2.49 -3.32 -18.92
N VAL A 184 1.69 -2.28 -19.17
CA VAL A 184 0.27 -2.42 -19.53
C VAL A 184 0.11 -3.21 -20.83
N LEU A 185 0.91 -2.94 -21.85
CA LEU A 185 0.84 -3.65 -23.14
C LEU A 185 1.26 -5.11 -23.00
N LEU A 186 2.31 -5.40 -22.21
CA LEU A 186 2.77 -6.77 -21.97
C LEU A 186 1.81 -7.55 -21.07
N LEU A 187 1.14 -6.90 -20.12
CA LEU A 187 0.20 -7.54 -19.19
C LEU A 187 -1.22 -7.63 -19.76
N LYS A 188 -1.55 -6.86 -20.81
CA LYS A 188 -2.88 -6.85 -21.43
C LYS A 188 -3.38 -8.25 -21.84
N PRO A 189 -2.56 -9.15 -22.42
CA PRO A 189 -2.99 -10.52 -22.70
C PRO A 189 -3.26 -11.36 -21.45
N LEU A 190 -2.63 -10.99 -20.30
CA LEU A 190 -2.82 -11.68 -19.01
C LEU A 190 -4.08 -11.20 -18.27
N GLN A 191 -4.68 -10.10 -18.73
CA GLN A 191 -5.82 -9.44 -18.08
C GLN A 191 -7.17 -9.87 -18.66
N SER A 192 -7.23 -10.90 -19.50
CA SER A 192 -8.49 -11.40 -20.04
C SER A 192 -9.39 -11.88 -18.90
N GLY A 193 -10.45 -11.12 -18.62
CA GLY A 193 -11.44 -11.46 -17.60
C GLY A 193 -11.32 -10.70 -16.26
N ILE A 194 -10.59 -9.58 -16.19
CA ILE A 194 -10.57 -8.77 -14.97
C ILE A 194 -11.97 -8.19 -14.73
N GLN A 195 -12.70 -8.81 -13.82
CA GLN A 195 -13.82 -8.17 -13.14
C GLN A 195 -13.23 -7.25 -12.06
N ASN A 196 -13.06 -5.98 -12.37
CA ASN A 196 -12.76 -4.99 -11.36
C ASN A 196 -14.02 -4.71 -10.55
N GLU A 197 -13.91 -4.73 -9.23
CA GLU A 197 -14.91 -4.08 -8.39
C GLU A 197 -14.97 -2.63 -8.83
N ASN A 198 -16.17 -2.19 -9.17
CA ASN A 198 -16.37 -0.84 -9.65
C ASN A 198 -16.24 0.14 -8.48
N PRO A 199 -15.22 1.01 -8.40
CA PRO A 199 -15.10 1.98 -7.31
C PRO A 199 -16.31 2.93 -7.25
N MET A 200 -17.03 3.10 -8.36
CA MET A 200 -18.26 3.89 -8.39
C MET A 200 -19.39 3.22 -7.61
N ASP A 201 -19.44 1.88 -7.55
CA ASP A 201 -20.45 1.17 -6.73
C ASP A 201 -20.25 1.47 -5.24
N PHE A 202 -19.00 1.54 -4.77
CA PHE A 202 -18.71 1.91 -3.39
C PHE A 202 -19.07 3.37 -3.08
N LEU A 203 -18.91 4.25 -4.06
CA LEU A 203 -19.25 5.66 -3.94
C LEU A 203 -20.76 5.85 -3.92
N SER A 204 -21.47 5.31 -4.91
CA SER A 204 -22.91 5.46 -5.06
C SER A 204 -23.72 4.82 -3.93
N LYS A 205 -23.23 3.69 -3.39
CA LYS A 205 -23.85 3.02 -2.23
C LYS A 205 -23.43 3.61 -0.88
N GLY A 206 -22.56 4.61 -0.87
CA GLY A 206 -22.07 5.24 0.36
C GLY A 206 -21.33 4.30 1.31
N ILE A 207 -20.69 3.26 0.80
CA ILE A 207 -20.01 2.24 1.61
C ILE A 207 -18.80 2.85 2.31
N VAL A 208 -18.81 2.84 3.64
CA VAL A 208 -17.69 3.33 4.47
C VAL A 208 -16.71 2.22 4.76
N ILE A 209 -17.19 1.07 5.25
CA ILE A 209 -16.39 -0.11 5.59
C ILE A 209 -16.85 -1.25 4.72
N TRP A 210 -15.89 -1.95 4.10
CA TRP A 210 -16.18 -3.16 3.33
C TRP A 210 -16.89 -4.20 4.19
N ASP A 211 -17.97 -4.78 3.68
CA ASP A 211 -18.75 -5.84 4.31
C ASP A 211 -19.39 -5.45 5.67
N TYR A 212 -19.67 -4.14 5.86
CA TYR A 212 -20.35 -3.62 7.05
C TYR A 212 -21.30 -2.47 6.73
N ASP A 213 -22.57 -2.80 6.48
CA ASP A 213 -23.57 -1.86 5.97
C ASP A 213 -24.10 -0.86 7.00
N ALA A 214 -23.99 -1.16 8.31
CA ALA A 214 -24.56 -0.32 9.36
C ALA A 214 -23.99 1.12 9.42
N TRP A 215 -22.88 1.38 8.74
CA TRP A 215 -22.24 2.70 8.66
C TRP A 215 -22.28 3.31 7.26
N ASN A 216 -22.99 2.67 6.32
CA ASN A 216 -23.16 3.24 4.99
C ASN A 216 -23.88 4.59 5.11
N ARG A 217 -23.51 5.51 4.23
CA ARG A 217 -24.11 6.84 4.14
C ARG A 217 -25.10 6.90 3.00
N GLU A 218 -26.20 7.58 3.20
CA GLU A 218 -27.09 7.89 2.09
C GLU A 218 -26.38 8.81 1.11
N MET A 219 -26.36 8.39 -0.14
CA MET A 219 -25.73 9.12 -1.24
C MET A 219 -26.79 9.45 -2.30
N PRO A 220 -26.65 10.59 -2.97
CA PRO A 220 -27.55 10.93 -4.07
C PRO A 220 -27.54 9.86 -5.17
N PRO A 221 -28.70 9.59 -5.82
CA PRO A 221 -28.80 8.62 -6.88
C PRO A 221 -27.92 9.00 -8.07
N THR A 222 -27.33 8.00 -8.71
CA THR A 222 -26.49 8.20 -9.90
C THR A 222 -27.16 7.64 -11.15
N GLU A 223 -27.26 8.46 -12.18
CA GLU A 223 -27.48 7.99 -13.53
C GLU A 223 -26.09 7.68 -14.13
N MET A 224 -25.71 6.41 -14.18
CA MET A 224 -24.44 6.00 -14.78
C MET A 224 -24.59 5.87 -16.29
N ASN A 225 -24.05 6.83 -17.02
CA ASN A 225 -24.13 6.88 -18.47
C ASN A 225 -22.83 6.47 -19.18
N SER A 226 -21.80 6.02 -18.44
CA SER A 226 -20.48 5.73 -19.01
C SER A 226 -19.91 4.43 -18.43
N THR A 227 -19.23 3.66 -19.27
CA THR A 227 -18.43 2.49 -18.87
C THR A 227 -17.10 2.86 -18.20
N ASN A 228 -16.78 4.17 -18.14
CA ASN A 228 -15.53 4.66 -17.56
C ASN A 228 -15.74 5.11 -16.09
N ASP A 229 -15.39 4.24 -15.16
CA ASP A 229 -15.56 4.42 -13.73
C ASP A 229 -14.88 5.67 -13.16
N TRP A 230 -13.66 5.98 -13.61
CA TRP A 230 -12.94 7.16 -13.12
C TRP A 230 -13.57 8.48 -13.55
N ARG A 231 -14.09 8.53 -14.79
CA ARG A 231 -14.84 9.69 -15.26
C ARG A 231 -16.15 9.85 -14.50
N ASN A 232 -16.84 8.75 -14.22
CA ASN A 232 -18.07 8.74 -13.43
C ASN A 232 -17.82 9.22 -12.00
N ILE A 233 -16.75 8.76 -11.34
CA ILE A 233 -16.34 9.23 -10.00
C ILE A 233 -16.06 10.72 -10.01
N GLY A 234 -15.29 11.21 -10.99
CA GLY A 234 -14.97 12.62 -11.10
C GLY A 234 -16.23 13.50 -11.32
N SER A 235 -17.10 13.08 -12.23
CA SER A 235 -18.36 13.78 -12.51
C SER A 235 -19.30 13.79 -11.29
N TYR A 236 -19.38 12.66 -10.58
CA TYR A 236 -20.17 12.52 -9.36
C TYR A 236 -19.65 13.43 -8.23
N ALA A 237 -18.32 13.41 -8.01
CA ALA A 237 -17.69 14.25 -6.99
C ALA A 237 -17.86 15.75 -7.27
N MET A 238 -17.85 16.16 -8.54
CA MET A 238 -18.12 17.55 -8.92
C MET A 238 -19.61 17.93 -8.74
N ARG A 239 -20.52 17.00 -8.98
CA ARG A 239 -21.96 17.23 -8.83
C ARG A 239 -22.41 17.22 -7.37
N TYR A 240 -21.80 16.37 -6.54
CA TYR A 240 -22.13 16.19 -5.13
C TYR A 240 -20.88 16.30 -4.24
N PRO A 241 -20.25 17.48 -4.17
CA PRO A 241 -18.95 17.63 -3.50
C PRO A 241 -19.03 17.45 -1.98
N VAL A 242 -20.11 17.88 -1.35
CA VAL A 242 -20.28 17.79 0.12
C VAL A 242 -20.47 16.34 0.54
N GLU A 243 -21.32 15.59 -0.14
CA GLU A 243 -21.61 14.18 0.11
C GLU A 243 -20.36 13.34 -0.12
N THR A 244 -19.65 13.59 -1.23
CA THR A 244 -18.40 12.90 -1.54
C THR A 244 -17.34 13.19 -0.48
N LEU A 245 -17.13 14.44 -0.10
CA LEU A 245 -16.14 14.80 0.93
C LEU A 245 -16.50 14.22 2.30
N THR A 246 -17.78 14.22 2.67
CA THR A 246 -18.22 13.62 3.94
C THR A 246 -18.02 12.09 3.96
N LEU A 247 -18.23 11.41 2.82
CA LEU A 247 -17.94 9.97 2.69
C LEU A 247 -16.44 9.71 2.77
N VAL A 248 -15.62 10.47 2.04
CA VAL A 248 -14.16 10.39 2.09
C VAL A 248 -13.65 10.63 3.52
N ALA A 249 -14.15 11.67 4.19
CA ALA A 249 -13.77 11.95 5.57
C ALA A 249 -14.16 10.82 6.54
N ALA A 250 -15.33 10.20 6.36
CA ALA A 250 -15.75 9.06 7.15
C ALA A 250 -14.82 7.86 6.95
N ARG A 251 -14.46 7.54 5.70
CA ARG A 251 -13.52 6.45 5.37
C ARG A 251 -12.14 6.69 5.96
N VAL A 252 -11.59 7.88 5.77
CA VAL A 252 -10.29 8.27 6.32
C VAL A 252 -10.33 8.25 7.85
N GLY A 253 -11.38 8.82 8.45
CA GLY A 253 -11.55 8.85 9.90
C GLY A 253 -11.57 7.44 10.51
N ILE A 254 -12.34 6.52 9.92
CA ILE A 254 -12.43 5.14 10.43
C ILE A 254 -11.13 4.35 10.23
N VAL A 255 -10.37 4.64 9.19
CA VAL A 255 -9.05 4.05 8.98
C VAL A 255 -8.08 4.56 10.04
N LEU A 256 -8.00 5.86 10.26
CA LEU A 256 -7.10 6.46 11.25
C LEU A 256 -7.49 6.09 12.69
N ALA A 257 -8.77 6.06 13.02
CA ALA A 257 -9.23 5.68 14.34
C ALA A 257 -8.93 4.22 14.68
N ARG A 258 -8.94 3.31 13.68
CA ARG A 258 -8.74 1.85 13.85
C ARG A 258 -9.79 1.17 14.76
N VAL A 259 -10.61 1.92 15.51
CA VAL A 259 -11.70 1.38 16.32
C VAL A 259 -12.82 0.86 15.43
N ARG A 260 -13.52 -0.17 15.88
CA ARG A 260 -14.60 -0.81 15.13
C ARG A 260 -15.80 -1.05 16.04
N PRO A 261 -17.04 -0.86 15.57
CA PRO A 261 -18.24 -1.06 16.38
C PRO A 261 -18.44 -2.52 16.81
N TYR A 262 -17.92 -3.46 16.02
CA TYR A 262 -18.01 -4.90 16.29
C TYR A 262 -16.83 -5.45 17.12
N TYR A 263 -15.89 -4.59 17.55
CA TYR A 263 -14.85 -4.99 18.50
C TYR A 263 -15.34 -4.83 19.95
N PRO A 264 -14.95 -5.71 20.87
CA PRO A 264 -15.18 -5.50 22.30
C PRO A 264 -14.62 -4.15 22.76
N TRP A 265 -15.31 -3.48 23.71
CA TRP A 265 -14.90 -2.14 24.17
C TRP A 265 -13.46 -2.10 24.70
N GLN A 266 -13.00 -3.18 25.38
CA GLN A 266 -11.63 -3.29 25.89
C GLN A 266 -10.61 -3.28 24.73
N MET A 267 -10.93 -3.92 23.60
CA MET A 267 -10.09 -3.91 22.41
C MET A 267 -10.03 -2.51 21.80
N ASN A 268 -11.17 -1.86 21.66
CA ASN A 268 -11.23 -0.48 21.14
C ASN A 268 -10.47 0.49 22.05
N LEU A 269 -10.54 0.34 23.39
CA LEU A 269 -9.80 1.18 24.33
C LEU A 269 -8.28 0.98 24.16
N ARG A 270 -7.80 -0.26 24.08
CA ARG A 270 -6.37 -0.56 23.87
C ARG A 270 -5.86 0.00 22.54
N ILE A 271 -6.65 -0.14 21.49
CA ILE A 271 -6.37 0.46 20.18
C ILE A 271 -6.30 1.98 20.33
N GLY A 272 -7.31 2.61 20.90
CA GLY A 272 -7.37 4.06 21.08
C GLY A 272 -6.15 4.62 21.82
N ILE A 273 -5.76 4.02 22.94
CA ILE A 273 -4.57 4.43 23.72
C ILE A 273 -3.31 4.32 22.85
N ARG A 274 -3.08 3.15 22.21
CA ARG A 274 -1.90 2.90 21.37
C ARG A 274 -1.78 3.93 20.24
N TYR A 275 -2.88 4.18 19.53
CA TYR A 275 -2.88 5.07 18.37
C TYR A 275 -2.79 6.55 18.78
N THR A 276 -3.38 6.94 19.92
CA THR A 276 -3.21 8.30 20.45
C THR A 276 -1.74 8.59 20.75
N VAL A 277 -1.04 7.65 21.40
CA VAL A 277 0.40 7.80 21.66
C VAL A 277 1.19 7.87 20.36
N MET A 278 0.91 6.96 19.41
CA MET A 278 1.57 6.93 18.10
C MET A 278 1.39 8.24 17.33
N TYR A 279 0.17 8.76 17.26
CA TYR A 279 -0.10 10.03 16.56
C TYR A 279 0.48 11.23 17.31
N GLY A 280 0.51 11.20 18.64
CA GLY A 280 1.21 12.22 19.44
C GLY A 280 2.71 12.28 19.11
N LEU A 281 3.36 11.13 19.02
CA LEU A 281 4.78 11.04 18.62
C LEU A 281 4.97 11.48 17.17
N LEU A 282 4.09 11.08 16.24
CA LEU A 282 4.11 11.56 14.86
C LEU A 282 4.04 13.09 14.78
N LEU A 283 3.11 13.72 15.51
CA LEU A 283 2.97 15.17 15.52
C LEU A 283 4.23 15.87 16.05
N LEU A 284 4.82 15.35 17.12
CA LEU A 284 6.09 15.86 17.64
C LEU A 284 7.21 15.71 16.60
N GLY A 285 7.32 14.56 15.96
CA GLY A 285 8.28 14.32 14.89
C GLY A 285 8.09 15.28 13.71
N LEU A 286 6.84 15.54 13.30
CA LEU A 286 6.52 16.51 12.25
C LEU A 286 6.94 17.94 12.65
N ILE A 287 6.67 18.37 13.88
CA ILE A 287 7.04 19.72 14.35
C ILE A 287 8.57 19.90 14.29
N TRP A 288 9.33 18.90 14.72
CA TRP A 288 10.79 19.02 14.82
C TRP A 288 11.52 18.79 13.49
N TYR A 289 11.02 17.87 12.64
CA TYR A 289 11.72 17.39 11.45
C TYR A 289 11.00 17.70 10.12
N TRP A 290 9.95 18.57 10.12
CA TRP A 290 9.20 18.91 8.90
C TRP A 290 10.08 19.38 7.73
N ARG A 291 11.19 20.03 8.03
CA ARG A 291 12.12 20.51 6.99
C ARG A 291 12.90 19.39 6.32
N HIS A 292 12.96 18.21 6.94
CA HIS A 292 13.72 17.09 6.38
C HIS A 292 13.00 16.48 5.18
N LEU A 293 13.75 16.24 4.09
CA LEU A 293 13.17 15.77 2.82
C LEU A 293 12.52 14.37 2.96
N ALA A 294 13.09 13.46 3.76
CA ALA A 294 12.51 12.15 4.03
C ALA A 294 11.13 12.27 4.70
N VAL A 295 10.98 13.18 5.68
CA VAL A 295 9.68 13.38 6.37
C VAL A 295 8.61 13.82 5.38
N LYS A 296 8.93 14.74 4.47
CA LYS A 296 8.00 15.17 3.41
C LYS A 296 7.60 14.02 2.50
N LEU A 297 8.55 13.14 2.14
CA LEU A 297 8.29 11.94 1.35
C LEU A 297 7.32 10.99 2.08
N LEU A 298 7.57 10.72 3.37
CA LEU A 298 6.76 9.82 4.18
C LEU A 298 5.34 10.37 4.36
N VAL A 299 5.21 11.65 4.69
CA VAL A 299 3.91 12.33 4.82
C VAL A 299 3.14 12.30 3.50
N ALA A 300 3.79 12.60 2.39
CA ALA A 300 3.15 12.55 1.08
C ALA A 300 2.69 11.11 0.73
N ALA A 301 3.47 10.08 1.09
CA ALA A 301 3.07 8.68 0.93
C ALA A 301 1.81 8.36 1.74
N ILE A 302 1.76 8.78 3.01
CA ILE A 302 0.60 8.59 3.89
C ILE A 302 -0.64 9.30 3.32
N VAL A 303 -0.51 10.58 2.95
CA VAL A 303 -1.62 11.39 2.42
C VAL A 303 -2.19 10.79 1.13
N LEU A 304 -1.32 10.40 0.19
CA LEU A 304 -1.76 9.78 -1.05
C LEU A 304 -2.45 8.43 -0.80
N HIS A 305 -1.92 7.61 0.12
CA HIS A 305 -2.55 6.34 0.48
C HIS A 305 -3.92 6.54 1.12
N LEU A 306 -4.05 7.48 2.06
CA LEU A 306 -5.34 7.86 2.67
C LEU A 306 -6.31 8.40 1.61
N GLY A 307 -5.82 9.16 0.63
CA GLY A 307 -6.61 9.62 -0.51
C GLY A 307 -7.22 8.47 -1.31
N VAL A 308 -6.44 7.45 -1.64
CA VAL A 308 -6.95 6.26 -2.34
C VAL A 308 -7.98 5.51 -1.50
N VAL A 309 -7.71 5.28 -0.21
CA VAL A 309 -8.68 4.62 0.68
C VAL A 309 -9.95 5.45 0.81
N GLY A 310 -9.84 6.77 0.93
CA GLY A 310 -10.98 7.68 0.97
C GLY A 310 -11.87 7.60 -0.28
N LEU A 311 -11.24 7.48 -1.47
CA LEU A 311 -11.97 7.36 -2.73
C LEU A 311 -12.49 5.94 -3.01
N THR A 312 -11.95 4.91 -2.37
CA THR A 312 -12.37 3.51 -2.55
C THR A 312 -13.24 3.05 -1.39
N VAL A 313 -12.67 2.39 -0.40
CA VAL A 313 -13.38 1.84 0.77
C VAL A 313 -12.41 1.57 1.91
N ALA A 314 -12.86 1.68 3.17
CA ALA A 314 -12.08 1.24 4.31
C ALA A 314 -12.21 -0.28 4.51
N SER A 315 -11.11 -0.95 4.85
CA SER A 315 -11.10 -2.38 5.17
C SER A 315 -11.77 -2.64 6.53
N TRP A 316 -12.52 -3.72 6.65
CA TRP A 316 -13.19 -4.12 7.89
C TRP A 316 -12.20 -4.45 9.02
N ASP A 317 -11.07 -5.07 8.71
CA ASP A 317 -10.00 -5.46 9.65
C ASP A 317 -8.95 -4.35 9.88
N GLY A 318 -9.07 -3.22 9.18
CA GLY A 318 -8.18 -2.06 9.27
C GLY A 318 -6.79 -2.28 8.66
N ARG A 319 -6.59 -3.33 7.85
CA ARG A 319 -5.30 -3.65 7.20
C ARG A 319 -4.75 -2.49 6.34
N PHE A 320 -5.61 -1.64 5.78
CA PHE A 320 -5.15 -0.50 4.98
C PHE A 320 -4.39 0.56 5.80
N LEU A 321 -4.63 0.65 7.10
CA LEU A 321 -3.84 1.49 7.99
C LEU A 321 -2.44 0.90 8.23
N THR A 322 -2.32 -0.42 8.31
CA THR A 322 -1.05 -1.09 8.62
C THR A 322 0.01 -0.87 7.55
N HIS A 323 -0.38 -0.57 6.30
CA HIS A 323 0.54 -0.30 5.21
C HIS A 323 1.45 0.90 5.46
N PHE A 324 1.00 1.91 6.19
CA PHE A 324 1.81 3.09 6.47
C PHE A 324 2.23 3.25 7.93
N PHE A 325 1.96 2.29 8.80
CA PHE A 325 2.48 2.29 10.17
C PHE A 325 4.00 2.44 10.23
N PRO A 326 4.79 1.71 9.40
CA PRO A 326 6.22 1.89 9.40
C PRO A 326 6.66 3.31 9.04
N LEU A 327 5.85 4.02 8.22
CA LEU A 327 6.13 5.38 7.80
C LEU A 327 5.87 6.40 8.91
N ILE A 328 4.94 6.09 9.82
CA ILE A 328 4.64 6.90 11.00
C ILE A 328 5.76 6.76 12.06
N ALA A 329 6.38 5.59 12.13
CA ALA A 329 7.41 5.29 13.12
C ALA A 329 8.77 5.96 12.83
N VAL A 330 9.01 6.37 11.59
CA VAL A 330 10.23 7.08 11.16
C VAL A 330 10.13 8.57 11.44
#